data_93378054230c47624eead35a666186de
#
_entry.id   93378054230c47624eead35a666186de
#
_cell.length_a   1.000
_cell.length_b   1.000
_cell.length_c   1.000
_cell.angle_alpha   90.00
_cell.angle_beta   90.00
_cell.angle_gamma   90.00
#
_symmetry.space_group_name_H-M   'P 1'
#
loop_
_entity.id
_entity.type
_entity.pdbx_description
1 polymer ?
#
loop_
_entity_poly.entity_id
_entity_poly.type
_entity_poly.pdbx_seq_one_letter_code
_entity_poly.pdbx_strand_id
1 'polypeptide(L)'
;MRQKTFYSIAITALLLVFCACSSNDEDNKKGNISNSIVGTWAVKNMSCFDTEKLRADILTFTANKRVEAKHYVDNTGYGIFKYDDTYTGSWSVDGNKIWMQMPSLWMGPNNLVVEDIQENKIGFSPWGNEGAYATMEKYAEPENSIYGYWEFSKCTGTLTKENGKVLDINDGSFTFHYLYFSKTDLQNHKGYNGVIFDDREKSPQLMNYDFDGSKIVIYKVDNGRFLDGDFTVKSISDDHLILHFYGHDAPTEIFDIDMYFNRVPTFLKQ
;
A
#
# COMPACT_ATOMS: atom_id res chain seq x y z
N MET A 1 -46.45 -56.04 28.95
CA MET A 1 -45.18 -56.30 29.66
C MET A 1 -44.03 -56.18 28.66
N ARG A 2 -43.02 -55.42 28.88
CA ARG A 2 -41.84 -55.04 28.05
C ARG A 2 -41.92 -53.66 27.40
N GLN A 3 -41.54 -52.65 28.17
CA GLN A 3 -40.95 -51.40 27.67
C GLN A 3 -40.45 -50.55 28.85
N LYS A 4 -39.37 -50.94 29.49
CA LYS A 4 -38.68 -50.05 30.48
C LYS A 4 -37.24 -50.52 30.70
N THR A 5 -36.38 -50.56 29.67
CA THR A 5 -34.94 -50.86 29.92
C THR A 5 -33.98 -50.21 28.92
N PHE A 6 -34.38 -49.20 28.26
CA PHE A 6 -33.48 -48.56 27.26
C PHE A 6 -33.06 -47.08 27.54
N TYR A 7 -33.43 -46.51 28.68
CA TYR A 7 -33.11 -45.13 29.00
C TYR A 7 -31.96 -44.92 30.00
N SER A 8 -31.34 -45.98 30.52
CA SER A 8 -30.26 -45.82 31.52
C SER A 8 -28.84 -45.91 30.98
N ILE A 9 -28.62 -46.21 29.70
CA ILE A 9 -27.26 -46.34 29.13
C ILE A 9 -26.84 -45.08 28.36
N ALA A 10 -27.77 -44.21 27.97
CA ALA A 10 -27.47 -42.99 27.20
C ALA A 10 -26.99 -41.81 28.06
N ILE A 11 -27.16 -41.82 29.38
CA ILE A 11 -26.79 -40.70 30.26
C ILE A 11 -25.37 -40.83 30.82
N THR A 12 -24.79 -42.02 30.84
CA THR A 12 -23.44 -42.26 31.39
C THR A 12 -22.33 -41.98 30.35
N ALA A 13 -22.65 -41.92 29.06
CA ALA A 13 -21.67 -41.60 28.01
C ALA A 13 -21.47 -40.10 27.75
N LEU A 14 -22.35 -39.24 28.31
CA LEU A 14 -22.30 -37.81 28.10
C LEU A 14 -21.52 -37.03 29.19
N LEU A 15 -21.09 -37.71 30.26
CA LEU A 15 -20.39 -37.11 31.41
C LEU A 15 -18.87 -37.33 31.41
N LEU A 16 -18.32 -37.99 30.38
CA LEU A 16 -16.85 -38.21 30.25
C LEU A 16 -16.14 -37.34 29.22
N VAL A 17 -16.83 -36.38 28.63
CA VAL A 17 -16.20 -35.46 27.63
C VAL A 17 -15.78 -34.11 28.22
N PHE A 18 -16.07 -33.84 29.50
CA PHE A 18 -15.78 -32.52 30.11
C PHE A 18 -14.58 -32.48 31.06
N CYS A 19 -13.73 -33.50 31.11
CA CYS A 19 -12.54 -33.48 31.96
C CYS A 19 -11.23 -33.70 31.19
N ALA A 20 -11.05 -33.04 30.03
CA ALA A 20 -9.75 -33.02 29.35
C ALA A 20 -9.54 -31.68 28.66
N CYS A 21 -9.60 -30.60 29.44
CA CYS A 21 -9.10 -29.28 28.99
C CYS A 21 -8.62 -28.52 30.20
N SER A 22 -7.49 -28.91 30.74
CA SER A 22 -6.66 -28.04 31.59
C SER A 22 -5.21 -28.46 31.45
N SER A 23 -4.61 -28.07 30.35
CA SER A 23 -3.17 -27.79 30.25
C SER A 23 -2.87 -27.23 28.89
N ASN A 24 -2.20 -26.10 28.88
CA ASN A 24 -1.53 -25.44 27.74
C ASN A 24 -2.30 -24.40 26.92
N ASP A 25 -2.95 -23.47 27.60
CA ASP A 25 -3.41 -22.22 26.91
C ASP A 25 -2.23 -21.40 26.33
N GLU A 26 -1.03 -21.48 26.94
CA GLU A 26 0.15 -20.77 26.43
C GLU A 26 0.75 -21.44 25.18
N ASP A 27 0.81 -22.77 25.14
CA ASP A 27 1.37 -23.48 23.97
C ASP A 27 0.41 -23.41 22.77
N ASN A 28 -0.89 -23.37 23.00
CA ASN A 28 -1.88 -23.15 21.93
C ASN A 28 -1.83 -21.73 21.37
N LYS A 29 -1.60 -20.70 22.21
CA LYS A 29 -1.38 -19.34 21.77
C LYS A 29 -0.10 -19.21 20.95
N LYS A 30 0.98 -19.85 21.39
CA LYS A 30 2.28 -19.85 20.70
C LYS A 30 2.20 -20.48 19.30
N GLY A 31 1.54 -21.61 19.17
CA GLY A 31 1.30 -22.25 17.87
C GLY A 31 0.42 -21.42 16.93
N ASN A 32 -0.56 -20.75 17.49
CA ASN A 32 -1.46 -19.89 16.72
C ASN A 32 -0.74 -18.65 16.19
N ILE A 33 0.02 -17.92 17.01
CA ILE A 33 0.78 -16.74 16.56
C ILE A 33 1.76 -17.11 15.46
N SER A 34 2.52 -18.20 15.62
CA SER A 34 3.53 -18.63 14.63
C SER A 34 2.93 -18.91 13.25
N ASN A 35 1.70 -19.43 13.19
CA ASN A 35 1.02 -19.69 11.92
C ASN A 35 0.32 -18.44 11.39
N SER A 36 -0.29 -17.66 12.26
CA SER A 36 -1.07 -16.48 11.90
C SER A 36 -0.21 -15.32 11.37
N ILE A 37 1.05 -15.21 11.83
CA ILE A 37 1.95 -14.14 11.40
C ILE A 37 2.49 -14.35 9.98
N VAL A 38 2.52 -15.59 9.47
CA VAL A 38 3.04 -15.87 8.13
C VAL A 38 2.22 -15.13 7.07
N GLY A 39 2.91 -14.35 6.25
CA GLY A 39 2.31 -13.50 5.23
C GLY A 39 2.90 -12.10 5.19
N THR A 40 2.29 -11.25 4.38
CA THR A 40 2.72 -9.87 4.19
C THR A 40 1.78 -8.91 4.91
N TRP A 41 2.36 -7.96 5.64
CA TRP A 41 1.68 -7.08 6.55
C TRP A 41 2.14 -5.64 6.39
N ALA A 42 1.21 -4.71 6.26
CA ALA A 42 1.50 -3.28 6.34
C ALA A 42 1.45 -2.82 7.80
N VAL A 43 2.51 -2.20 8.27
CA VAL A 43 2.56 -1.62 9.60
C VAL A 43 1.91 -0.25 9.58
N LYS A 44 0.92 -0.04 10.45
CA LYS A 44 0.18 1.21 10.59
C LYS A 44 0.37 1.80 11.99
N ASN A 45 0.35 3.11 12.07
CA ASN A 45 0.30 3.87 13.33
C ASN A 45 1.47 3.62 14.31
N MET A 46 2.67 3.36 13.84
CA MET A 46 3.84 3.37 14.72
C MET A 46 4.18 4.81 15.11
N SER A 47 3.65 5.26 16.25
CA SER A 47 3.85 6.60 16.79
C SER A 47 5.24 6.87 17.39
N CYS A 48 6.14 5.92 17.32
CA CYS A 48 7.44 5.97 18.00
C CYS A 48 8.61 6.36 17.11
N PHE A 49 8.37 6.79 15.87
CA PHE A 49 9.41 7.30 15.00
C PHE A 49 9.34 8.81 14.86
N ASP A 50 10.53 9.38 14.76
CA ASP A 50 10.80 10.81 14.60
C ASP A 50 9.80 11.47 13.65
N THR A 51 9.12 12.50 14.12
CA THR A 51 7.99 13.15 13.48
C THR A 51 8.34 13.89 12.19
N GLU A 52 9.62 13.95 11.82
CA GLU A 52 10.08 14.67 10.63
C GLU A 52 10.03 13.84 9.34
N LYS A 53 9.97 12.51 9.44
CA LYS A 53 9.86 11.63 8.27
C LYS A 53 8.71 10.64 8.47
N LEU A 54 7.64 10.85 7.73
CA LEU A 54 6.57 9.87 7.63
C LEU A 54 7.14 8.58 7.05
N ARG A 55 6.85 7.47 7.71
CA ARG A 55 7.39 6.15 7.39
C ARG A 55 6.27 5.13 7.25
N ALA A 56 6.41 4.20 6.33
CA ALA A 56 5.61 2.99 6.23
C ALA A 56 6.53 1.79 6.04
N ASP A 57 6.15 0.66 6.64
CA ASP A 57 6.89 -0.59 6.52
C ASP A 57 5.94 -1.71 6.08
N ILE A 58 6.42 -2.56 5.17
CA ILE A 58 5.78 -3.82 4.82
C ILE A 58 6.67 -4.94 5.34
N LEU A 59 6.12 -5.76 6.25
CA LEU A 59 6.80 -6.91 6.83
C LEU A 59 6.28 -8.20 6.18
N THR A 60 7.16 -8.99 5.59
CA THR A 60 6.82 -10.32 5.07
C THR A 60 7.46 -11.39 5.93
N PHE A 61 6.64 -12.15 6.65
CA PHE A 61 7.06 -13.29 7.46
C PHE A 61 6.83 -14.58 6.69
N THR A 62 7.87 -15.39 6.56
CA THR A 62 7.82 -16.66 5.83
C THR A 62 7.79 -17.86 6.78
N ALA A 63 7.24 -18.99 6.35
CA ALA A 63 7.16 -20.21 7.16
C ALA A 63 8.55 -20.76 7.55
N ASN A 64 9.58 -20.50 6.76
CA ASN A 64 10.97 -20.88 7.05
C ASN A 64 11.70 -19.90 7.99
N LYS A 65 10.95 -19.08 8.72
CA LYS A 65 11.44 -18.16 9.75
C LYS A 65 12.33 -17.02 9.22
N ARG A 66 12.18 -16.64 7.96
CA ARG A 66 12.76 -15.41 7.42
C ARG A 66 11.76 -14.28 7.50
N VAL A 67 12.24 -13.08 7.76
CA VAL A 67 11.47 -11.84 7.68
C VAL A 67 12.15 -10.89 6.71
N GLU A 68 11.34 -10.26 5.88
CA GLU A 68 11.73 -9.17 5.00
C GLU A 68 10.94 -7.93 5.42
N ALA A 69 11.64 -6.80 5.53
CA ALA A 69 11.04 -5.50 5.79
C ALA A 69 11.34 -4.56 4.62
N LYS A 70 10.34 -4.21 3.85
CA LYS A 70 10.42 -3.15 2.85
C LYS A 70 10.08 -1.82 3.52
N HIS A 71 11.01 -0.90 3.46
CA HIS A 71 10.90 0.43 4.06
C HIS A 71 10.49 1.46 3.02
N TYR A 72 9.55 2.33 3.37
CA TYR A 72 9.03 3.40 2.53
C TYR A 72 9.04 4.71 3.29
N VAL A 73 9.41 5.79 2.62
CA VAL A 73 9.53 7.13 3.21
C VAL A 73 8.72 8.14 2.40
N ASP A 74 7.94 8.95 3.09
CA ASP A 74 7.31 10.13 2.51
C ASP A 74 8.17 11.37 2.75
N ASN A 75 8.86 11.81 1.72
CA ASN A 75 9.64 13.05 1.72
C ASN A 75 8.82 14.24 1.21
N THR A 76 7.56 14.03 0.85
CA THR A 76 6.70 15.04 0.22
C THR A 76 5.74 15.71 1.19
N GLY A 77 5.38 15.03 2.28
CA GLY A 77 4.33 15.46 3.22
C GLY A 77 2.89 15.21 2.72
N TYR A 78 2.72 14.62 1.52
CA TYR A 78 1.42 14.32 0.92
C TYR A 78 0.92 12.91 1.24
N GLY A 79 1.68 12.12 1.99
CA GLY A 79 1.39 10.71 2.25
C GLY A 79 1.81 9.79 1.09
N ILE A 80 2.76 10.23 0.27
CA ILE A 80 3.32 9.48 -0.85
C ILE A 80 4.58 8.77 -0.38
N PHE A 81 4.44 7.50 -0.02
CA PHE A 81 5.52 6.69 0.53
C PHE A 81 6.26 5.96 -0.58
N LYS A 82 7.41 6.46 -0.99
CA LYS A 82 8.30 5.82 -1.96
C LYS A 82 9.15 4.77 -1.29
N TYR A 83 9.45 3.70 -2.01
CA TYR A 83 10.41 2.70 -1.58
C TYR A 83 11.78 3.33 -1.32
N ASP A 84 12.37 2.97 -0.19
CA ASP A 84 13.69 3.41 0.24
C ASP A 84 14.68 2.24 0.28
N ASP A 85 14.39 1.21 1.08
CA ASP A 85 15.28 0.06 1.25
C ASP A 85 14.54 -1.23 1.64
N THR A 86 15.25 -2.36 1.54
CA THR A 86 14.81 -3.67 2.01
C THR A 86 15.80 -4.27 2.98
N TYR A 87 15.30 -4.67 4.14
CA TYR A 87 16.06 -5.36 5.18
C TYR A 87 15.57 -6.79 5.31
N THR A 88 16.50 -7.73 5.45
CA THR A 88 16.16 -9.14 5.62
C THR A 88 16.79 -9.69 6.90
N GLY A 89 16.04 -10.57 7.56
CA GLY A 89 16.47 -11.16 8.81
C GLY A 89 15.77 -12.49 9.09
N SER A 90 15.81 -12.90 10.35
CA SER A 90 15.09 -14.07 10.84
C SER A 90 14.11 -13.67 11.94
N TRP A 91 13.09 -14.52 12.15
CA TRP A 91 12.13 -14.31 13.21
C TRP A 91 11.82 -15.59 14.00
N SER A 92 11.40 -15.40 15.24
CA SER A 92 10.99 -16.46 16.14
C SER A 92 9.84 -15.99 17.02
N VAL A 93 9.13 -16.93 17.65
CA VAL A 93 8.06 -16.63 18.61
C VAL A 93 8.44 -17.20 19.97
N ASP A 94 8.25 -16.38 21.01
CA ASP A 94 8.37 -16.80 22.41
C ASP A 94 7.17 -16.23 23.20
N GLY A 95 6.25 -17.13 23.63
CA GLY A 95 4.97 -16.74 24.20
C GLY A 95 4.16 -15.87 23.23
N ASN A 96 3.84 -14.64 23.63
CA ASN A 96 3.18 -13.65 22.81
C ASN A 96 4.15 -12.65 22.11
N LYS A 97 5.45 -12.94 22.14
CA LYS A 97 6.46 -12.07 21.53
C LYS A 97 6.96 -12.64 20.22
N ILE A 98 7.02 -11.81 19.21
CA ILE A 98 7.69 -12.05 17.94
C ILE A 98 9.03 -11.33 18.02
N TRP A 99 10.11 -12.09 17.91
CA TRP A 99 11.48 -11.58 17.86
C TRP A 99 11.96 -11.54 16.43
N MET A 100 12.55 -10.42 16.02
CA MET A 100 13.15 -10.24 14.70
C MET A 100 14.64 -9.93 14.86
N GLN A 101 15.48 -10.75 14.26
CA GLN A 101 16.92 -10.51 14.18
C GLN A 101 17.19 -9.82 12.82
N MET A 102 17.19 -8.50 12.83
CA MET A 102 17.37 -7.66 11.67
C MET A 102 18.78 -7.05 11.63
N PRO A 103 19.27 -6.59 10.46
CA PRO A 103 20.52 -5.84 10.35
C PRO A 103 20.52 -4.58 11.22
N SER A 104 21.71 -4.11 11.62
CA SER A 104 21.87 -2.91 12.47
C SER A 104 21.34 -1.62 11.84
N LEU A 105 21.24 -1.57 10.52
CA LEU A 105 20.66 -0.44 9.79
C LEU A 105 19.12 -0.43 9.83
N TRP A 106 18.50 -1.55 10.22
CA TRP A 106 17.07 -1.61 10.45
C TRP A 106 16.72 -0.78 11.69
N MET A 107 16.00 0.30 11.49
CA MET A 107 15.56 1.21 12.56
C MET A 107 14.18 0.86 13.13
N GLY A 108 13.57 -0.21 12.65
CA GLY A 108 12.29 -0.69 13.15
C GLY A 108 12.41 -1.53 14.42
N PRO A 109 11.27 -1.93 15.04
CA PRO A 109 11.26 -2.76 16.22
C PRO A 109 11.84 -4.14 15.93
N ASN A 110 12.72 -4.61 16.80
CA ASN A 110 13.24 -5.97 16.74
C ASN A 110 12.44 -6.97 17.58
N ASN A 111 11.45 -6.50 18.32
CA ASN A 111 10.42 -7.36 18.92
C ASN A 111 9.03 -6.70 18.88
N LEU A 112 8.01 -7.54 18.73
CA LEU A 112 6.60 -7.16 18.73
C LEU A 112 5.91 -7.98 19.81
N VAL A 113 5.35 -7.33 20.80
CA VAL A 113 4.49 -8.00 21.79
C VAL A 113 3.07 -8.01 21.26
N VAL A 114 2.59 -9.16 20.84
CA VAL A 114 1.24 -9.32 20.28
C VAL A 114 0.21 -9.19 21.40
N GLU A 115 -0.71 -8.28 21.23
CA GLU A 115 -1.81 -8.01 22.17
C GLU A 115 -3.13 -8.56 21.66
N ASP A 116 -3.38 -8.43 20.35
CA ASP A 116 -4.57 -8.94 19.67
C ASP A 116 -4.20 -9.51 18.32
N ILE A 117 -4.85 -10.59 17.91
CA ILE A 117 -4.63 -11.23 16.61
C ILE A 117 -5.98 -11.61 15.99
N GLN A 118 -6.21 -11.06 14.82
CA GLN A 118 -7.36 -11.32 13.97
C GLN A 118 -6.88 -11.81 12.61
N GLU A 119 -7.75 -12.32 11.78
CA GLU A 119 -7.41 -12.88 10.47
C GLU A 119 -6.58 -11.89 9.60
N ASN A 120 -6.98 -10.62 9.58
CA ASN A 120 -6.39 -9.59 8.72
C ASN A 120 -5.72 -8.45 9.50
N LYS A 121 -5.64 -8.57 10.83
CA LYS A 121 -5.10 -7.50 11.67
C LYS A 121 -4.42 -8.05 12.91
N ILE A 122 -3.28 -7.48 13.25
CA ILE A 122 -2.53 -7.79 14.48
C ILE A 122 -2.26 -6.49 15.21
N GLY A 123 -2.71 -6.43 16.48
CA GLY A 123 -2.35 -5.38 17.42
C GLY A 123 -1.10 -5.78 18.19
N PHE A 124 -0.15 -4.87 18.36
CA PHE A 124 1.09 -5.14 19.07
C PHE A 124 1.68 -3.91 19.75
N SER A 125 2.49 -4.15 20.77
CA SER A 125 3.35 -3.13 21.37
C SER A 125 4.78 -3.29 20.81
N PRO A 126 5.29 -2.28 20.08
CA PRO A 126 6.67 -2.32 19.58
C PRO A 126 7.66 -2.23 20.74
N TRP A 127 8.77 -2.98 20.65
CA TRP A 127 9.84 -3.10 21.67
C TRP A 127 9.36 -3.51 23.07
N GLY A 128 8.09 -3.94 23.21
CA GLY A 128 7.51 -4.23 24.52
C GLY A 128 7.31 -3.01 25.42
N ASN A 129 7.28 -1.81 24.85
CA ASN A 129 7.00 -0.59 25.58
C ASN A 129 5.54 -0.54 26.01
N GLU A 130 5.29 -0.57 27.32
CA GLU A 130 3.95 -0.38 27.87
C GLU A 130 3.39 0.99 27.45
N GLY A 131 2.21 0.97 26.83
CA GLY A 131 1.50 2.17 26.35
C GLY A 131 1.81 2.56 24.89
N ALA A 132 2.77 1.91 24.23
CA ALA A 132 2.93 2.05 22.79
C ALA A 132 2.09 0.98 22.09
N TYR A 133 1.11 1.41 21.29
CA TYR A 133 0.26 0.49 20.52
C TYR A 133 0.39 0.79 19.03
N ALA A 134 0.58 -0.26 18.27
CA ALA A 134 0.62 -0.22 16.81
C ALA A 134 -0.20 -1.35 16.22
N THR A 135 -0.53 -1.26 14.97
CA THR A 135 -1.23 -2.32 14.25
C THR A 135 -0.52 -2.65 12.94
N MET A 136 -0.63 -3.88 12.53
CA MET A 136 -0.33 -4.29 11.17
C MET A 136 -1.55 -4.97 10.56
N GLU A 137 -1.79 -4.71 9.28
CA GLU A 137 -2.90 -5.28 8.53
C GLU A 137 -2.37 -6.07 7.34
N LYS A 138 -3.09 -7.13 6.94
CA LYS A 138 -2.74 -7.90 5.74
C LYS A 138 -2.57 -6.96 4.57
N TYR A 139 -1.49 -7.12 3.84
CA TYR A 139 -1.15 -6.30 2.69
C TYR A 139 -1.10 -7.16 1.43
N ALA A 140 -1.75 -6.68 0.40
CA ALA A 140 -1.61 -7.18 -0.97
C ALA A 140 -1.23 -5.98 -1.86
N GLU A 141 -0.22 -6.15 -2.68
CA GLU A 141 0.08 -5.13 -3.70
C GLU A 141 -1.08 -5.08 -4.70
N PRO A 142 -1.57 -3.88 -5.07
CA PRO A 142 -2.63 -3.76 -6.07
C PRO A 142 -2.10 -4.21 -7.43
N GLU A 143 -2.73 -5.20 -8.02
CA GLU A 143 -2.42 -5.69 -9.36
C GLU A 143 -3.10 -4.82 -10.41
N ASN A 144 -2.42 -4.56 -11.54
CA ASN A 144 -2.97 -3.85 -12.71
C ASN A 144 -3.78 -2.61 -12.34
N SER A 145 -3.32 -1.84 -11.36
CA SER A 145 -4.03 -0.69 -10.81
C SER A 145 -3.38 0.61 -11.24
N ILE A 146 -4.22 1.63 -11.57
CA ILE A 146 -3.74 3.00 -11.78
C ILE A 146 -3.13 3.61 -10.52
N TYR A 147 -3.55 3.15 -9.33
CA TYR A 147 -3.09 3.72 -8.07
C TYR A 147 -1.60 3.48 -7.85
N GLY A 148 -0.91 4.52 -7.41
CA GLY A 148 0.52 4.50 -7.17
C GLY A 148 1.25 5.66 -7.81
N TYR A 149 2.56 5.55 -7.82
CA TYR A 149 3.47 6.56 -8.30
C TYR A 149 4.07 6.14 -9.64
N TRP A 150 3.97 7.01 -10.65
CA TRP A 150 4.31 6.73 -12.03
C TRP A 150 5.32 7.74 -12.53
N GLU A 151 6.50 7.28 -12.91
CA GLU A 151 7.55 8.09 -13.51
C GLU A 151 7.38 8.17 -15.02
N PHE A 152 7.34 9.39 -15.54
CA PHE A 152 7.26 9.61 -16.99
C PHE A 152 8.53 9.09 -17.68
N SER A 153 8.35 8.36 -18.76
CA SER A 153 9.43 7.78 -19.55
C SER A 153 9.60 8.48 -20.88
N LYS A 154 8.51 8.61 -21.62
CA LYS A 154 8.47 9.24 -22.94
C LYS A 154 7.04 9.57 -23.36
N CYS A 155 6.90 10.38 -24.41
CA CYS A 155 5.65 10.50 -25.15
C CYS A 155 5.88 10.30 -26.65
N THR A 156 4.80 9.95 -27.35
CA THR A 156 4.75 9.85 -28.82
C THR A 156 3.41 10.36 -29.30
N GLY A 157 3.38 10.96 -30.48
CA GLY A 157 2.15 11.47 -31.08
C GLY A 157 2.36 12.79 -31.80
N THR A 158 1.34 13.65 -31.81
CA THR A 158 1.37 14.88 -32.57
C THR A 158 0.92 16.09 -31.76
N LEU A 159 1.49 17.23 -32.09
CA LEU A 159 1.04 18.55 -31.68
C LEU A 159 0.61 19.35 -32.92
N THR A 160 -0.67 19.68 -32.99
CA THR A 160 -1.17 20.60 -34.03
C THR A 160 -1.17 22.01 -33.48
N LYS A 161 -0.38 22.88 -34.12
CA LYS A 161 -0.27 24.30 -33.80
C LYS A 161 -1.41 25.15 -34.37
N GLU A 162 -1.63 26.34 -33.85
CA GLU A 162 -2.65 27.32 -34.30
C GLU A 162 -2.66 27.53 -35.81
N ASN A 163 -1.51 27.55 -36.44
CA ASN A 163 -1.39 27.71 -37.89
C ASN A 163 -1.63 26.43 -38.71
N GLY A 164 -2.14 25.37 -38.09
CA GLY A 164 -2.38 24.08 -38.70
C GLY A 164 -1.11 23.24 -38.93
N LYS A 165 0.06 23.69 -38.49
CA LYS A 165 1.29 22.91 -38.59
C LYS A 165 1.25 21.76 -37.59
N VAL A 166 1.44 20.55 -38.09
CA VAL A 166 1.55 19.34 -37.28
C VAL A 166 3.04 19.06 -37.01
N LEU A 167 3.36 18.83 -35.74
CA LEU A 167 4.69 18.43 -35.26
C LEU A 167 4.60 17.06 -34.65
N ASP A 168 5.53 16.19 -35.01
CA ASP A 168 5.71 14.90 -34.33
C ASP A 168 6.39 15.14 -32.98
N ILE A 169 5.79 14.58 -31.92
CA ILE A 169 6.37 14.56 -30.57
C ILE A 169 6.91 13.16 -30.33
N ASN A 170 8.24 13.05 -30.24
CA ASN A 170 8.91 11.75 -30.12
C ASN A 170 9.85 11.67 -28.92
N ASP A 171 9.87 12.68 -28.06
CA ASP A 171 10.82 12.76 -26.96
C ASP A 171 10.30 13.60 -25.78
N GLY A 172 11.17 13.80 -24.82
CA GLY A 172 10.92 14.49 -23.57
C GLY A 172 10.68 16.02 -23.66
N SER A 173 10.11 16.53 -24.74
CA SER A 173 9.63 17.93 -24.78
C SER A 173 8.41 18.16 -23.89
N PHE A 174 7.82 17.08 -23.37
CA PHE A 174 6.82 17.10 -22.31
C PHE A 174 7.49 17.03 -20.94
N THR A 175 7.20 17.97 -20.09
CA THR A 175 7.86 18.17 -18.80
C THR A 175 7.14 17.50 -17.61
N PHE A 176 6.33 16.49 -17.85
CA PHE A 176 5.84 15.66 -16.75
C PHE A 176 6.95 14.78 -16.22
N HIS A 177 7.24 14.88 -14.92
CA HIS A 177 8.13 13.93 -14.30
C HIS A 177 7.38 12.77 -13.71
N TYR A 178 6.30 13.04 -12.96
CA TYR A 178 5.62 12.03 -12.17
C TYR A 178 4.13 12.31 -12.06
N LEU A 179 3.36 11.23 -12.02
CA LEU A 179 1.97 11.22 -11.61
C LEU A 179 1.81 10.34 -10.37
N TYR A 180 1.01 10.76 -9.43
CA TYR A 180 0.59 9.94 -8.31
C TYR A 180 -0.93 9.88 -8.25
N PHE A 181 -1.46 8.67 -8.17
CA PHE A 181 -2.89 8.40 -8.04
C PHE A 181 -3.16 7.68 -6.73
N SER A 182 -4.05 8.22 -5.91
CA SER A 182 -4.51 7.60 -4.66
C SER A 182 -5.99 7.28 -4.73
N LYS A 183 -6.40 6.19 -4.10
CA LYS A 183 -7.81 5.82 -3.97
C LYS A 183 -8.57 6.71 -2.99
N THR A 184 -7.85 7.33 -2.05
CA THR A 184 -8.40 8.18 -0.99
C THR A 184 -7.77 9.55 -1.04
N ASP A 185 -8.34 10.50 -0.31
CA ASP A 185 -7.74 11.82 -0.15
C ASP A 185 -6.28 11.73 0.33
N LEU A 186 -5.47 12.65 -0.18
CA LEU A 186 -4.09 12.81 0.25
C LEU A 186 -4.02 13.27 1.70
N GLN A 187 -2.93 12.93 2.36
CA GLN A 187 -2.72 13.33 3.74
C GLN A 187 -2.74 14.86 3.87
N ASN A 188 -3.58 15.40 4.78
CA ASN A 188 -3.78 16.82 5.03
C ASN A 188 -4.37 17.63 3.85
N HIS A 189 -4.78 16.98 2.74
CA HIS A 189 -5.28 17.63 1.54
C HIS A 189 -6.64 17.06 1.13
N LYS A 190 -7.67 17.32 1.94
CA LYS A 190 -9.04 16.87 1.69
C LYS A 190 -9.55 17.36 0.32
N GLY A 191 -10.12 16.42 -0.44
CA GLY A 191 -10.66 16.68 -1.78
C GLY A 191 -9.63 16.64 -2.89
N TYR A 192 -8.41 16.15 -2.59
CA TYR A 192 -7.39 15.87 -3.58
C TYR A 192 -6.90 14.43 -3.40
N ASN A 193 -6.90 13.66 -4.46
CA ASN A 193 -6.52 12.25 -4.47
C ASN A 193 -5.40 11.92 -5.47
N GLY A 194 -4.75 12.93 -6.03
CA GLY A 194 -3.61 12.76 -6.92
C GLY A 194 -2.64 13.93 -6.89
N VAL A 195 -1.47 13.72 -7.46
CA VAL A 195 -0.40 14.72 -7.55
C VAL A 195 0.26 14.65 -8.92
N ILE A 196 0.53 15.82 -9.48
CA ILE A 196 1.32 16.03 -10.70
C ILE A 196 2.62 16.67 -10.30
N PHE A 197 3.74 16.12 -10.73
CA PHE A 197 5.06 16.74 -10.60
C PHE A 197 5.53 17.14 -12.00
N ASP A 198 5.63 18.45 -12.21
CA ASP A 198 6.14 19.07 -13.43
C ASP A 198 7.47 19.75 -13.11
N ASP A 199 8.45 19.66 -14.00
CA ASP A 199 9.77 20.30 -13.87
C ASP A 199 9.70 21.82 -13.76
N ARG A 200 8.70 22.40 -14.37
CA ARG A 200 8.54 23.86 -14.41
C ARG A 200 8.05 24.43 -13.09
N GLU A 201 7.42 23.59 -12.29
CA GLU A 201 6.81 23.99 -11.03
C GLU A 201 7.70 23.54 -9.86
N LYS A 202 8.07 24.45 -8.98
CA LYS A 202 8.88 24.14 -7.79
C LYS A 202 8.14 23.31 -6.75
N SER A 203 6.82 23.21 -6.88
CA SER A 203 5.93 22.50 -5.95
C SER A 203 5.03 21.55 -6.72
N PRO A 204 4.73 20.37 -6.16
CA PRO A 204 3.76 19.47 -6.74
C PRO A 204 2.39 20.14 -6.85
N GLN A 205 1.68 19.83 -7.92
CA GLN A 205 0.31 20.28 -8.14
C GLN A 205 -0.65 19.19 -7.65
N LEU A 206 -1.54 19.55 -6.74
CA LEU A 206 -2.57 18.63 -6.24
C LEU A 206 -3.70 18.53 -7.27
N MET A 207 -4.17 17.33 -7.51
CA MET A 207 -5.32 17.09 -8.39
C MET A 207 -6.43 16.30 -7.71
N ASN A 208 -7.66 16.58 -8.13
CA ASN A 208 -8.81 15.73 -7.87
C ASN A 208 -9.23 15.05 -9.16
N TYR A 209 -9.35 13.74 -9.14
CA TYR A 209 -9.69 12.95 -10.33
C TYR A 209 -10.65 11.81 -10.00
N ASP A 210 -11.37 11.35 -11.01
CA ASP A 210 -12.08 10.09 -11.03
C ASP A 210 -11.49 9.15 -12.08
N PHE A 211 -11.58 7.86 -11.82
CA PHE A 211 -11.17 6.81 -12.73
C PHE A 211 -12.25 5.75 -12.83
N ASP A 212 -12.77 5.51 -14.03
CA ASP A 212 -13.82 4.54 -14.32
C ASP A 212 -13.34 3.16 -14.79
N GLY A 213 -12.03 2.94 -14.81
CA GLY A 213 -11.38 1.73 -15.34
C GLY A 213 -10.77 1.93 -16.74
N SER A 214 -11.15 2.99 -17.45
CA SER A 214 -10.66 3.29 -18.79
C SER A 214 -10.29 4.76 -18.99
N LYS A 215 -11.01 5.67 -18.35
CA LYS A 215 -10.85 7.11 -18.49
C LYS A 215 -10.53 7.76 -17.15
N ILE A 216 -9.61 8.72 -17.16
CA ILE A 216 -9.30 9.57 -16.03
C ILE A 216 -9.89 10.95 -16.31
N VAL A 217 -10.79 11.40 -15.43
CA VAL A 217 -11.37 12.74 -15.49
C VAL A 217 -10.80 13.56 -14.35
N ILE A 218 -10.10 14.63 -14.68
CA ILE A 218 -9.50 15.53 -13.70
C ILE A 218 -10.42 16.74 -13.51
N TYR A 219 -10.94 16.92 -12.29
CA TYR A 219 -11.90 17.98 -11.98
C TYR A 219 -11.25 19.26 -11.46
N LYS A 220 -10.10 19.12 -10.81
CA LYS A 220 -9.46 20.23 -10.13
C LYS A 220 -7.97 20.02 -10.03
N VAL A 221 -7.22 21.08 -10.32
CA VAL A 221 -5.79 21.18 -10.09
C VAL A 221 -5.52 22.44 -9.26
N ASP A 222 -4.77 22.30 -8.17
CA ASP A 222 -4.40 23.42 -7.32
C ASP A 222 -3.22 24.18 -7.95
N ASN A 223 -3.38 25.51 -8.09
CA ASN A 223 -2.35 26.44 -8.54
C ASN A 223 -1.68 26.16 -9.91
N GLY A 224 -2.24 25.28 -10.72
CA GLY A 224 -1.61 24.84 -11.95
C GLY A 224 -2.44 25.07 -13.22
N ARG A 225 -1.75 25.23 -14.34
CA ARG A 225 -2.31 24.97 -15.66
C ARG A 225 -2.19 23.48 -15.89
N PHE A 226 -3.30 22.80 -15.91
CA PHE A 226 -3.33 21.43 -16.35
C PHE A 226 -3.78 21.37 -17.81
N LEU A 227 -3.34 20.33 -18.52
CA LEU A 227 -3.82 20.04 -19.86
C LEU A 227 -5.34 19.89 -19.86
N ASP A 228 -6.05 20.69 -20.62
CA ASP A 228 -7.48 20.61 -20.77
C ASP A 228 -7.80 19.54 -21.83
N GLY A 229 -8.30 18.40 -21.39
CA GLY A 229 -8.60 17.28 -22.27
C GLY A 229 -8.87 15.97 -21.56
N ASP A 230 -9.01 14.94 -22.37
CA ASP A 230 -9.36 13.60 -21.93
C ASP A 230 -8.13 12.69 -21.81
N PHE A 231 -8.00 12.02 -20.67
CA PHE A 231 -7.01 10.98 -20.47
C PHE A 231 -7.68 9.60 -20.55
N THR A 232 -7.24 8.78 -21.48
CA THR A 232 -7.68 7.41 -21.63
C THR A 232 -6.56 6.45 -21.29
N VAL A 233 -6.85 5.43 -20.47
CA VAL A 233 -5.88 4.36 -20.18
C VAL A 233 -5.85 3.40 -21.34
N LYS A 234 -4.80 3.42 -22.14
CA LYS A 234 -4.58 2.47 -23.25
C LYS A 234 -4.07 1.13 -22.77
N SER A 235 -3.21 1.14 -21.77
CA SER A 235 -2.64 -0.06 -21.19
C SER A 235 -2.19 0.19 -19.76
N ILE A 236 -2.38 -0.80 -18.91
CA ILE A 236 -1.88 -0.83 -17.54
C ILE A 236 -1.39 -2.22 -17.20
N SER A 237 -0.23 -2.28 -16.57
CA SER A 237 0.36 -3.49 -15.98
C SER A 237 0.95 -3.15 -14.63
N ASP A 238 1.57 -4.13 -13.96
CA ASP A 238 2.22 -3.89 -12.67
C ASP A 238 3.37 -2.89 -12.78
N ASP A 239 4.05 -2.81 -13.94
CA ASP A 239 5.25 -1.99 -14.12
C ASP A 239 5.04 -0.79 -15.04
N HIS A 240 4.02 -0.80 -15.89
CA HIS A 240 3.84 0.19 -16.95
C HIS A 240 2.41 0.72 -17.06
N LEU A 241 2.30 2.02 -17.32
CA LEU A 241 1.07 2.72 -17.63
C LEU A 241 1.23 3.48 -18.95
N ILE A 242 0.27 3.35 -19.86
CA ILE A 242 0.18 4.14 -21.07
C ILE A 242 -1.12 4.93 -21.01
N LEU A 243 -1.00 6.25 -20.96
CA LEU A 243 -2.10 7.19 -21.05
C LEU A 243 -2.12 7.85 -22.42
N HIS A 244 -3.26 7.81 -23.06
CA HIS A 244 -3.52 8.62 -24.24
C HIS A 244 -4.17 9.93 -23.80
N PHE A 245 -3.60 11.05 -24.24
CA PHE A 245 -4.12 12.39 -24.01
C PHE A 245 -4.55 13.02 -25.35
N TYR A 246 -5.79 13.46 -25.38
CA TYR A 246 -6.30 14.30 -26.45
C TYR A 246 -6.88 15.58 -25.85
N GLY A 247 -6.28 16.73 -26.17
CA GLY A 247 -6.70 17.99 -25.56
C GLY A 247 -5.79 19.18 -25.91
N HIS A 248 -5.89 20.22 -25.08
CA HIS A 248 -5.24 21.49 -25.31
C HIS A 248 -4.32 21.87 -24.14
N ASP A 249 -3.13 22.41 -24.41
CA ASP A 249 -2.32 23.15 -23.42
C ASP A 249 -2.59 24.68 -23.52
N ALA A 250 -2.93 25.12 -24.71
CA ALA A 250 -3.39 26.49 -25.00
C ALA A 250 -4.59 26.43 -25.91
N PRO A 251 -5.43 27.47 -25.99
CA PRO A 251 -6.67 27.43 -26.79
C PRO A 251 -6.51 27.02 -28.25
N THR A 252 -5.28 27.10 -28.77
CA THR A 252 -4.97 26.95 -30.20
C THR A 252 -4.04 25.77 -30.51
N GLU A 253 -3.56 25.05 -29.50
CA GLU A 253 -2.66 23.92 -29.69
C GLU A 253 -3.35 22.62 -29.25
N ILE A 254 -3.45 21.65 -30.16
CA ILE A 254 -4.09 20.35 -29.92
C ILE A 254 -3.01 19.28 -29.81
N PHE A 255 -3.00 18.58 -28.68
CA PHE A 255 -2.20 17.39 -28.45
C PHE A 255 -3.02 16.11 -28.71
N ASP A 256 -2.41 15.19 -29.43
CA ASP A 256 -2.86 13.82 -29.63
C ASP A 256 -1.68 12.90 -29.39
N ILE A 257 -1.50 12.51 -28.12
CA ILE A 257 -0.27 11.87 -27.65
C ILE A 257 -0.51 10.68 -26.76
N ASP A 258 0.40 9.72 -26.84
CA ASP A 258 0.57 8.63 -25.89
C ASP A 258 1.71 8.94 -24.94
N MET A 259 1.42 8.91 -23.65
CA MET A 259 2.39 9.11 -22.57
C MET A 259 2.69 7.78 -21.88
N TYR A 260 3.97 7.47 -21.76
CA TYR A 260 4.46 6.22 -21.20
C TYR A 260 5.07 6.48 -19.83
N PHE A 261 4.66 5.68 -18.86
CA PHE A 261 5.11 5.77 -17.48
C PHE A 261 5.60 4.42 -16.97
N ASN A 262 6.62 4.45 -16.11
CA ASN A 262 7.08 3.31 -15.33
C ASN A 262 6.58 3.43 -13.90
N ARG A 263 6.18 2.30 -13.30
CA ARG A 263 5.78 2.30 -11.89
C ARG A 263 6.99 2.49 -10.99
N VAL A 264 6.86 3.41 -10.05
CA VAL A 264 7.81 3.53 -8.93
C VAL A 264 7.22 2.78 -7.74
N PRO A 265 7.94 1.83 -7.15
CA PRO A 265 7.47 1.13 -5.97
C PRO A 265 7.03 2.10 -4.87
N THR A 266 5.79 1.97 -4.43
CA THR A 266 5.15 2.92 -3.54
C THR A 266 4.24 2.16 -2.59
N PHE A 267 4.28 2.51 -1.31
CA PHE A 267 3.30 1.99 -0.36
C PHE A 267 1.95 2.68 -0.59
N LEU A 268 0.93 1.89 -0.91
CA LEU A 268 -0.43 2.39 -1.08
C LEU A 268 -1.22 2.18 0.22
N LYS A 269 -1.74 3.26 0.78
CA LYS A 269 -2.73 3.17 1.85
C LYS A 269 -4.00 2.54 1.28
N GLN A 270 -4.37 1.39 1.82
CA GLN A 270 -5.61 0.68 1.48
C GLN A 270 -6.77 1.19 2.33
#